data_68a45bbbaf7fd1bc1e193b99325a2cd2
#
_entry.id   68a45bbbaf7fd1bc1e193b99325a2cd2
#
_cell.length_a   1.000
_cell.length_b   1.000
_cell.length_c   1.000
_cell.angle_alpha   90.00
_cell.angle_beta   90.00
_cell.angle_gamma   90.00
#
_symmetry.space_group_name_H-M   'P 1'
#
loop_
_entity.id
_entity.type
_entity.pdbx_description
1 polymer ?
#
loop_
_entity_poly.entity_id
_entity_poly.type
_entity_poly.pdbx_seq_one_letter_code
_entity_poly.pdbx_strand_id
1 'polypeptide(L)'
;MKIALFGATGGTGRQLILQACDAGDEVTAVVRDPARLPESHPRLTVLRADVMDPATLGPAVEGCDAVVSALGSRDGRVPTSVCADGTAAIVGAMRAARVRRLVVVSAGTLTTDGDGPLTRLIVKPLLGNLFKHTIADKRRMEEVVRASGLEWTIVRPPRLTDGPHTGVYRSAVDRNVRGALRVSRADLADCVLRCLVDQEPIDAAVSLGY
;
A
#
# COMPACT_ATOMS: atom_id res chain seq x y z
N MET A 1 -2.62 14.91 -9.97
CA MET A 1 -3.74 14.29 -9.22
C MET A 1 -3.74 14.78 -7.78
N LYS A 2 -4.88 14.66 -7.08
CA LYS A 2 -4.98 14.83 -5.61
C LYS A 2 -5.05 13.46 -4.95
N ILE A 3 -4.05 13.11 -4.15
CA ILE A 3 -3.88 11.77 -3.57
C ILE A 3 -3.97 11.84 -2.05
N ALA A 4 -4.90 11.10 -1.44
CA ALA A 4 -4.85 10.85 0.00
C ALA A 4 -3.95 9.64 0.28
N LEU A 5 -2.92 9.82 1.12
CA LEU A 5 -1.94 8.80 1.45
C LEU A 5 -2.00 8.40 2.93
N PHE A 6 -2.38 7.17 3.19
CA PHE A 6 -2.34 6.52 4.50
C PHE A 6 -1.06 5.70 4.67
N GLY A 7 -0.48 5.73 5.87
CA GLY A 7 0.82 5.09 6.12
C GLY A 7 2.02 5.94 5.70
N ALA A 8 1.84 7.24 5.58
CA ALA A 8 2.82 8.23 5.10
C ALA A 8 4.14 8.25 5.90
N THR A 9 4.12 7.93 7.20
CA THR A 9 5.32 7.89 8.06
C THR A 9 6.19 6.63 7.88
N GLY A 10 5.74 5.66 7.10
CA GLY A 10 6.50 4.46 6.75
C GLY A 10 7.51 4.71 5.62
N GLY A 11 8.53 3.83 5.49
CA GLY A 11 9.55 4.01 4.45
C GLY A 11 8.98 4.06 3.02
N THR A 12 7.95 3.24 2.70
CA THR A 12 7.25 3.32 1.41
C THR A 12 6.42 4.60 1.29
N GLY A 13 5.72 5.00 2.37
CA GLY A 13 4.91 6.22 2.38
C GLY A 13 5.74 7.47 2.10
N ARG A 14 6.94 7.57 2.67
CA ARG A 14 7.88 8.67 2.40
C ARG A 14 8.32 8.70 0.93
N GLN A 15 8.62 7.55 0.33
CA GLN A 15 8.95 7.46 -1.09
C GLN A 15 7.78 7.86 -1.99
N LEU A 16 6.55 7.50 -1.61
CA LEU A 16 5.33 7.92 -2.31
C LEU A 16 5.15 9.43 -2.26
N ILE A 17 5.36 10.07 -1.10
CA ILE A 17 5.29 11.54 -0.98
C ILE A 17 6.29 12.20 -1.93
N LEU A 18 7.57 11.80 -1.84
CA LEU A 18 8.63 12.42 -2.64
C LEU A 18 8.33 12.29 -4.13
N GLN A 19 8.06 11.09 -4.62
CA GLN A 19 7.87 10.85 -6.04
C GLN A 19 6.57 11.48 -6.58
N ALA A 20 5.46 11.41 -5.84
CA ALA A 20 4.21 12.02 -6.26
C ALA A 20 4.30 13.55 -6.31
N CYS A 21 4.88 14.17 -5.28
CA CYS A 21 5.06 15.62 -5.25
C CYS A 21 6.01 16.12 -6.35
N ASP A 22 7.11 15.38 -6.60
CA ASP A 22 8.07 15.70 -7.68
C ASP A 22 7.43 15.54 -9.07
N ALA A 23 6.50 14.58 -9.23
CA ALA A 23 5.71 14.38 -10.44
C ALA A 23 4.59 15.45 -10.63
N GLY A 24 4.41 16.35 -9.67
CA GLY A 24 3.43 17.43 -9.74
C GLY A 24 2.07 17.12 -9.11
N ASP A 25 1.92 15.98 -8.44
CA ASP A 25 0.71 15.61 -7.72
C ASP A 25 0.59 16.35 -6.36
N GLU A 26 -0.64 16.57 -5.91
CA GLU A 26 -0.95 17.09 -4.58
C GLU A 26 -1.17 15.89 -3.64
N VAL A 27 -0.41 15.83 -2.54
CA VAL A 27 -0.49 14.71 -1.59
C VAL A 27 -1.03 15.19 -0.26
N THR A 28 -2.12 14.59 0.22
CA THR A 28 -2.60 14.72 1.60
C THR A 28 -2.09 13.52 2.40
N ALA A 29 -1.02 13.71 3.16
CA ALA A 29 -0.46 12.68 4.03
C ALA A 29 -1.25 12.58 5.32
N VAL A 30 -1.93 11.45 5.53
CA VAL A 30 -2.75 11.19 6.72
C VAL A 30 -1.90 10.50 7.79
N VAL A 31 -1.71 11.17 8.92
CA VAL A 31 -0.82 10.72 9.99
C VAL A 31 -1.46 10.89 11.37
N ARG A 32 -1.17 10.00 12.31
CA ARG A 32 -1.60 10.12 13.71
C ARG A 32 -0.81 11.18 14.46
N ASP A 33 0.44 11.32 14.12
CA ASP A 33 1.39 12.25 14.73
C ASP A 33 2.19 12.96 13.64
N PRO A 34 1.87 14.22 13.31
CA PRO A 34 2.57 15.02 12.31
C PRO A 34 4.09 15.18 12.57
N ALA A 35 4.51 15.21 13.84
CA ALA A 35 5.93 15.35 14.19
C ALA A 35 6.81 14.18 13.67
N ARG A 36 6.18 13.07 13.28
CA ARG A 36 6.87 11.89 12.72
C ARG A 36 7.04 11.93 11.20
N LEU A 37 6.54 12.95 10.53
CA LEU A 37 6.68 13.18 9.11
C LEU A 37 7.49 14.47 8.90
N PRO A 38 8.83 14.36 8.81
CA PRO A 38 9.69 15.54 8.64
C PRO A 38 9.70 16.07 7.19
N GLU A 39 9.10 15.35 6.26
CA GLU A 39 9.02 15.75 4.87
C GLU A 39 8.20 17.04 4.73
N SER A 40 8.71 17.98 3.91
CA SER A 40 8.04 19.24 3.57
C SER A 40 8.15 19.46 2.07
N HIS A 41 7.02 19.76 1.43
CA HIS A 41 6.95 20.07 0.01
C HIS A 41 5.76 21.01 -0.24
N PRO A 42 5.82 21.95 -1.23
CA PRO A 42 4.70 22.86 -1.54
C PRO A 42 3.39 22.16 -1.92
N ARG A 43 3.48 20.90 -2.40
CA ARG A 43 2.33 20.07 -2.80
C ARG A 43 1.95 19.03 -1.74
N LEU A 44 2.57 19.09 -0.56
CA LEU A 44 2.28 18.18 0.56
C LEU A 44 1.44 18.89 1.60
N THR A 45 0.27 18.33 1.89
CA THR A 45 -0.55 18.69 3.05
C THR A 45 -0.48 17.57 4.07
N VAL A 46 -0.21 17.89 5.33
CA VAL A 46 -0.19 16.91 6.41
C VAL A 46 -1.47 17.05 7.23
N LEU A 47 -2.26 16.00 7.26
CA LEU A 47 -3.53 15.95 8.01
C LEU A 47 -3.40 14.97 9.18
N ARG A 48 -3.77 15.43 10.38
CA ARG A 48 -3.84 14.57 11.57
C ARG A 48 -5.16 13.80 11.58
N ALA A 49 -5.11 12.48 11.43
CA ALA A 49 -6.25 11.58 11.60
C ALA A 49 -5.77 10.17 11.98
N ASP A 50 -6.66 9.34 12.53
CA ASP A 50 -6.37 7.96 12.86
C ASP A 50 -7.30 7.01 12.07
N VAL A 51 -6.73 6.07 11.33
CA VAL A 51 -7.50 5.06 10.60
C VAL A 51 -8.34 4.16 11.50
N MET A 52 -8.02 4.12 12.80
CA MET A 52 -8.82 3.41 13.81
C MET A 52 -9.97 4.27 14.37
N ASP A 53 -10.07 5.54 13.97
CA ASP A 53 -11.19 6.43 14.23
C ASP A 53 -11.82 6.92 12.90
N PRO A 54 -12.79 6.16 12.34
CA PRO A 54 -13.38 6.46 11.04
C PRO A 54 -13.97 7.87 10.92
N ALA A 55 -14.42 8.47 12.02
CA ALA A 55 -15.00 9.81 12.01
C ALA A 55 -13.99 10.89 11.59
N THR A 56 -12.70 10.64 11.74
CA THR A 56 -11.63 11.59 11.40
C THR A 56 -11.21 11.56 9.93
N LEU A 57 -11.68 10.58 9.13
CA LEU A 57 -11.15 10.32 7.79
C LEU A 57 -11.82 11.11 6.68
N GLY A 58 -13.05 11.62 6.88
CA GLY A 58 -13.79 12.37 5.86
C GLY A 58 -12.96 13.47 5.19
N PRO A 59 -12.41 14.44 5.98
CA PRO A 59 -11.60 15.53 5.42
C PRO A 59 -10.33 15.06 4.68
N ALA A 60 -9.84 13.86 4.97
CA ALA A 60 -8.64 13.32 4.33
C ALA A 60 -8.87 12.87 2.89
N VAL A 61 -10.08 12.43 2.57
CA VAL A 61 -10.42 11.86 1.26
C VAL A 61 -11.30 12.76 0.41
N GLU A 62 -11.91 13.77 1.01
CA GLU A 62 -12.80 14.69 0.29
C GLU A 62 -12.06 15.45 -0.82
N GLY A 63 -12.61 15.41 -2.04
CA GLY A 63 -12.03 16.06 -3.21
C GLY A 63 -10.73 15.45 -3.73
N CYS A 64 -10.35 14.25 -3.26
CA CYS A 64 -9.22 13.49 -3.82
C CYS A 64 -9.66 12.72 -5.09
N ASP A 65 -8.71 12.58 -6.01
CA ASP A 65 -8.88 11.74 -7.21
C ASP A 65 -8.67 10.25 -6.86
N ALA A 66 -7.76 9.96 -5.92
CA ALA A 66 -7.39 8.61 -5.54
C ALA A 66 -6.91 8.52 -4.09
N VAL A 67 -6.94 7.29 -3.56
CA VAL A 67 -6.42 6.96 -2.24
C VAL A 67 -5.35 5.87 -2.35
N VAL A 68 -4.25 6.08 -1.63
CA VAL A 68 -3.18 5.08 -1.47
C VAL A 68 -3.10 4.66 0.00
N SER A 69 -3.14 3.36 0.25
CA SER A 69 -2.90 2.79 1.58
C SER A 69 -1.60 1.99 1.62
N ALA A 70 -0.58 2.54 2.27
CA ALA A 70 0.67 1.87 2.61
C ALA A 70 0.72 1.51 4.11
N LEU A 71 -0.43 1.15 4.69
CA LEU A 71 -0.54 0.74 6.08
C LEU A 71 0.22 -0.55 6.35
N GLY A 72 0.81 -0.62 7.53
CA GLY A 72 1.52 -1.79 8.01
C GLY A 72 1.74 -1.76 9.52
N SER A 73 1.85 -2.93 10.14
CA SER A 73 2.24 -3.04 11.54
C SER A 73 3.74 -2.73 11.69
N ARG A 74 4.10 -2.03 12.77
CA ARG A 74 5.50 -1.80 13.14
C ARG A 74 6.15 -3.03 13.76
N ASP A 75 5.36 -3.77 14.53
CA ASP A 75 5.76 -5.04 15.13
C ASP A 75 4.98 -6.17 14.47
N GLY A 76 5.60 -6.84 13.51
CA GLY A 76 4.99 -7.92 12.74
C GLY A 76 4.71 -9.20 13.57
N ARG A 77 5.14 -9.25 14.81
CA ARG A 77 4.98 -10.41 15.71
C ARG A 77 3.77 -10.29 16.64
N VAL A 78 3.28 -9.07 16.85
CA VAL A 78 2.13 -8.81 17.72
C VAL A 78 0.84 -8.89 16.89
N PRO A 79 -0.26 -9.45 17.45
CA PRO A 79 -1.57 -9.37 16.80
C PRO A 79 -1.95 -7.94 16.46
N THR A 80 -2.47 -7.73 15.25
CA THR A 80 -2.84 -6.42 14.72
C THR A 80 -4.03 -6.55 13.80
N SER A 81 -4.81 -5.47 13.70
CA SER A 81 -5.91 -5.33 12.74
C SER A 81 -5.80 -4.03 11.94
N VAL A 82 -4.68 -3.30 12.11
CA VAL A 82 -4.52 -1.96 11.53
C VAL A 82 -4.66 -1.93 10.00
N CYS A 83 -4.23 -3.00 9.31
CA CYS A 83 -4.39 -3.06 7.86
C CYS A 83 -5.86 -3.34 7.49
N ALA A 84 -6.50 -4.31 8.10
CA ALA A 84 -7.88 -4.68 7.79
C ALA A 84 -8.88 -3.62 8.23
N ASP A 85 -8.87 -3.26 9.52
CA ASP A 85 -9.84 -2.31 10.08
C ASP A 85 -9.60 -0.89 9.55
N GLY A 86 -8.31 -0.48 9.44
CA GLY A 86 -7.96 0.81 8.84
C GLY A 86 -8.39 0.90 7.37
N THR A 87 -8.21 -0.18 6.59
CA THR A 87 -8.70 -0.18 5.20
C THR A 87 -10.21 -0.18 5.13
N ALA A 88 -10.93 -0.87 6.02
CA ALA A 88 -12.38 -0.80 6.07
C ALA A 88 -12.88 0.62 6.36
N ALA A 89 -12.24 1.34 7.29
CA ALA A 89 -12.54 2.73 7.57
C ALA A 89 -12.26 3.65 6.37
N ILE A 90 -11.13 3.46 5.70
CA ILE A 90 -10.77 4.19 4.47
C ILE A 90 -11.82 3.96 3.37
N VAL A 91 -12.21 2.72 3.11
CA VAL A 91 -13.25 2.36 2.13
C VAL A 91 -14.58 3.05 2.47
N GLY A 92 -14.96 3.08 3.74
CA GLY A 92 -16.15 3.80 4.21
C GLY A 92 -16.10 5.29 3.91
N ALA A 93 -14.98 5.95 4.21
CA ALA A 93 -14.77 7.37 3.94
C ALA A 93 -14.75 7.66 2.43
N MET A 94 -14.08 6.82 1.62
CA MET A 94 -14.06 6.94 0.15
C MET A 94 -15.46 6.86 -0.47
N ARG A 95 -16.27 5.90 -0.02
CA ARG A 95 -17.66 5.77 -0.49
C ARG A 95 -18.49 7.00 -0.17
N ALA A 96 -18.37 7.55 1.06
CA ALA A 96 -19.06 8.77 1.47
C ALA A 96 -18.63 9.98 0.63
N ALA A 97 -17.32 10.10 0.33
CA ALA A 97 -16.75 11.16 -0.49
C ALA A 97 -16.87 10.90 -2.02
N ARG A 98 -17.40 9.76 -2.46
CA ARG A 98 -17.49 9.34 -3.86
C ARG A 98 -16.15 9.22 -4.58
N VAL A 99 -15.08 8.95 -3.85
CA VAL A 99 -13.75 8.65 -4.40
C VAL A 99 -13.68 7.16 -4.74
N ARG A 100 -13.30 6.82 -5.97
CA ARG A 100 -13.40 5.45 -6.48
C ARG A 100 -12.08 4.71 -6.55
N ARG A 101 -10.97 5.40 -6.86
CA ARG A 101 -9.66 4.78 -7.11
C ARG A 101 -8.91 4.51 -5.82
N LEU A 102 -8.61 3.22 -5.56
CA LEU A 102 -7.90 2.74 -4.36
C LEU A 102 -6.71 1.88 -4.74
N VAL A 103 -5.51 2.23 -4.27
CA VAL A 103 -4.33 1.37 -4.37
C VAL A 103 -3.84 1.00 -2.97
N VAL A 104 -3.68 -0.31 -2.69
CA VAL A 104 -3.23 -0.80 -1.37
C VAL A 104 -1.94 -1.59 -1.48
N VAL A 105 -1.02 -1.35 -0.56
CA VAL A 105 0.22 -2.13 -0.43
C VAL A 105 -0.02 -3.33 0.48
N SER A 106 0.05 -4.53 -0.09
CA SER A 106 -0.08 -5.80 0.60
C SER A 106 1.28 -6.51 0.77
N ALA A 107 1.36 -7.81 0.54
CA ALA A 107 2.59 -8.60 0.61
C ALA A 107 2.56 -9.79 -0.36
N GLY A 108 3.68 -10.06 -1.03
CA GLY A 108 3.82 -11.20 -1.95
C GLY A 108 3.75 -12.58 -1.28
N THR A 109 3.76 -12.62 0.06
CA THR A 109 3.58 -13.88 0.82
C THR A 109 2.16 -14.42 0.81
N LEU A 110 1.16 -13.61 0.39
CA LEU A 110 -0.25 -14.01 0.42
C LEU A 110 -0.67 -14.94 -0.72
N THR A 111 0.08 -14.99 -1.81
CA THR A 111 -0.15 -15.95 -2.91
C THR A 111 1.09 -16.79 -3.15
N THR A 112 0.91 -17.99 -3.66
CA THR A 112 2.00 -18.88 -4.09
C THR A 112 2.06 -19.03 -5.62
N ASP A 113 1.11 -18.42 -6.33
CA ASP A 113 1.06 -18.46 -7.78
C ASP A 113 2.24 -17.71 -8.37
N GLY A 114 2.93 -18.31 -9.34
CA GLY A 114 4.18 -17.78 -9.91
C GLY A 114 5.44 -18.08 -9.12
N ASP A 115 5.36 -18.61 -7.89
CA ASP A 115 6.54 -18.97 -7.10
C ASP A 115 7.26 -20.22 -7.63
N GLY A 116 8.58 -20.25 -7.46
CA GLY A 116 9.36 -21.47 -7.66
C GLY A 116 9.15 -22.48 -6.50
N PRO A 117 9.49 -23.76 -6.72
CA PRO A 117 9.26 -24.82 -5.71
C PRO A 117 9.88 -24.52 -4.35
N LEU A 118 11.11 -24.04 -4.31
CA LEU A 118 11.83 -23.70 -3.08
C LEU A 118 11.09 -22.58 -2.29
N THR A 119 10.66 -21.53 -2.98
CA THR A 119 9.92 -20.41 -2.36
C THR A 119 8.60 -20.91 -1.79
N ARG A 120 7.88 -21.72 -2.54
CA ARG A 120 6.56 -22.25 -2.16
C ARG A 120 6.63 -23.21 -0.98
N LEU A 121 7.60 -24.15 -0.99
CA LEU A 121 7.65 -25.26 -0.03
C LEU A 121 8.44 -24.95 1.24
N ILE A 122 9.40 -24.02 1.19
CA ILE A 122 10.31 -23.76 2.31
C ILE A 122 10.19 -22.30 2.78
N VAL A 123 10.43 -21.33 1.89
CA VAL A 123 10.56 -19.92 2.30
C VAL A 123 9.23 -19.38 2.83
N LYS A 124 8.13 -19.59 2.13
CA LYS A 124 6.81 -19.07 2.53
C LYS A 124 6.23 -19.70 3.79
N PRO A 125 6.30 -21.02 4.02
CA PRO A 125 5.86 -21.59 5.29
C PRO A 125 6.65 -21.05 6.48
N LEU A 126 7.98 -20.88 6.34
CA LEU A 126 8.82 -20.32 7.41
C LEU A 126 8.45 -18.86 7.71
N LEU A 127 8.30 -18.01 6.69
CA LEU A 127 7.84 -16.63 6.83
C LEU A 127 6.40 -16.55 7.35
N GLY A 128 5.55 -17.50 6.93
CA GLY A 128 4.16 -17.61 7.38
C GLY A 128 4.05 -17.80 8.89
N ASN A 129 4.90 -18.64 9.48
CA ASN A 129 4.95 -18.84 10.92
C ASN A 129 5.50 -17.62 11.68
N LEU A 130 6.55 -16.99 11.15
CA LEU A 130 7.19 -15.84 11.79
C LEU A 130 6.30 -14.59 11.78
N PHE A 131 5.55 -14.35 10.70
CA PHE A 131 4.73 -13.16 10.49
C PHE A 131 3.22 -13.47 10.44
N LYS A 132 2.78 -14.56 11.11
CA LYS A 132 1.39 -15.05 11.04
C LYS A 132 0.33 -13.99 11.29
N HIS A 133 0.55 -13.08 12.24
CA HIS A 133 -0.40 -12.02 12.60
C HIS A 133 -0.51 -10.96 11.50
N THR A 134 0.63 -10.49 10.99
CA THR A 134 0.66 -9.52 9.87
C THR A 134 0.07 -10.12 8.60
N ILE A 135 0.36 -11.39 8.31
CA ILE A 135 -0.18 -12.09 7.13
C ILE A 135 -1.70 -12.25 7.27
N ALA A 136 -2.20 -12.62 8.44
CA ALA A 136 -3.64 -12.74 8.69
C ALA A 136 -4.36 -11.38 8.55
N ASP A 137 -3.77 -10.30 9.08
CA ASP A 137 -4.31 -8.94 8.96
C ASP A 137 -4.34 -8.49 7.49
N LYS A 138 -3.25 -8.67 6.75
CA LYS A 138 -3.20 -8.32 5.32
C LYS A 138 -4.15 -9.17 4.46
N ARG A 139 -4.39 -10.43 4.80
CA ARG A 139 -5.40 -11.27 4.12
C ARG A 139 -6.80 -10.69 4.28
N ARG A 140 -7.19 -10.37 5.51
CA ARG A 140 -8.47 -9.70 5.79
C ARG A 140 -8.56 -8.33 5.10
N MET A 141 -7.47 -7.56 5.06
CA MET A 141 -7.41 -6.31 4.31
C MET A 141 -7.72 -6.54 2.83
N GLU A 142 -7.11 -7.55 2.17
CA GLU A 142 -7.40 -7.85 0.76
C GLU A 142 -8.86 -8.28 0.54
N GLU A 143 -9.46 -9.02 1.49
CA GLU A 143 -10.89 -9.37 1.45
C GLU A 143 -11.78 -8.12 1.49
N VAL A 144 -11.47 -7.16 2.39
CA VAL A 144 -12.15 -5.87 2.47
C VAL A 144 -12.03 -5.08 1.16
N VAL A 145 -10.84 -5.02 0.58
CA VAL A 145 -10.59 -4.32 -0.69
C VAL A 145 -11.40 -4.94 -1.82
N ARG A 146 -11.37 -6.27 -1.97
CA ARG A 146 -12.11 -6.99 -3.02
C ARG A 146 -13.62 -6.82 -2.90
N ALA A 147 -14.14 -6.74 -1.68
CA ALA A 147 -15.56 -6.52 -1.40
C ALA A 147 -15.98 -5.04 -1.43
N SER A 148 -15.03 -4.12 -1.69
CA SER A 148 -15.28 -2.69 -1.55
C SER A 148 -16.20 -2.10 -2.62
N GLY A 149 -16.28 -2.69 -3.82
CA GLY A 149 -16.95 -2.09 -4.97
C GLY A 149 -16.28 -0.82 -5.51
N LEU A 150 -15.03 -0.58 -5.11
CA LEU A 150 -14.17 0.49 -5.62
C LEU A 150 -13.33 -0.01 -6.80
N GLU A 151 -12.73 0.89 -7.53
CA GLU A 151 -11.72 0.61 -8.56
C GLU A 151 -10.38 0.37 -7.86
N TRP A 152 -10.10 -0.88 -7.49
CA TRP A 152 -8.97 -1.18 -6.62
C TRP A 152 -7.79 -1.83 -7.36
N THR A 153 -6.58 -1.61 -6.83
CA THR A 153 -5.38 -2.38 -7.17
C THR A 153 -4.65 -2.76 -5.87
N ILE A 154 -4.30 -4.03 -5.73
CA ILE A 154 -3.51 -4.54 -4.61
C ILE A 154 -2.07 -4.74 -5.08
N VAL A 155 -1.11 -3.98 -4.55
CA VAL A 155 0.31 -4.15 -4.88
C VAL A 155 0.96 -5.08 -3.85
N ARG A 156 1.54 -6.19 -4.32
CA ARG A 156 2.14 -7.27 -3.50
C ARG A 156 3.66 -7.31 -3.66
N PRO A 157 4.42 -6.50 -2.93
CA PRO A 157 5.88 -6.55 -2.97
C PRO A 157 6.42 -7.81 -2.27
N PRO A 158 7.62 -8.29 -2.68
CA PRO A 158 8.43 -9.22 -1.92
C PRO A 158 9.10 -8.50 -0.73
N ARG A 159 10.28 -8.96 -0.26
CA ARG A 159 11.05 -8.27 0.76
C ARG A 159 11.42 -6.85 0.31
N LEU A 160 11.12 -5.86 1.15
CA LEU A 160 11.46 -4.46 0.90
C LEU A 160 12.88 -4.14 1.36
N THR A 161 13.57 -3.31 0.58
CA THR A 161 14.90 -2.76 0.87
C THR A 161 14.89 -1.24 0.73
N ASP A 162 15.93 -0.56 1.26
CA ASP A 162 16.12 0.89 1.16
C ASP A 162 17.05 1.27 -0.02
N GLY A 163 16.99 0.52 -1.12
CA GLY A 163 17.72 0.83 -2.35
C GLY A 163 17.17 2.06 -3.08
N PRO A 164 17.91 2.54 -4.10
CA PRO A 164 17.50 3.70 -4.90
C PRO A 164 16.24 3.44 -5.73
N HIS A 165 15.67 4.51 -6.26
CA HIS A 165 14.69 4.45 -7.33
C HIS A 165 15.42 4.13 -8.65
N THR A 166 15.08 3.01 -9.26
CA THR A 166 15.67 2.57 -10.53
C THR A 166 14.68 2.65 -11.68
N GLY A 167 13.39 2.55 -11.41
CA GLY A 167 12.33 2.43 -12.41
C GLY A 167 12.38 1.12 -13.21
N VAL A 168 13.32 0.21 -12.87
CA VAL A 168 13.56 -1.05 -13.59
C VAL A 168 13.27 -2.23 -12.68
N TYR A 169 12.11 -2.83 -12.84
CA TYR A 169 11.67 -4.02 -12.12
C TYR A 169 10.70 -4.82 -13.02
N ARG A 170 10.56 -6.10 -12.72
CA ARG A 170 9.54 -6.95 -13.36
C ARG A 170 8.23 -6.85 -12.57
N SER A 171 7.10 -6.92 -13.27
CA SER A 171 5.77 -7.00 -12.67
C SER A 171 4.95 -8.15 -13.24
N ALA A 172 3.95 -8.60 -12.51
CA ALA A 172 3.01 -9.62 -12.93
C ALA A 172 1.66 -9.40 -12.28
N VAL A 173 0.58 -9.63 -13.03
CA VAL A 173 -0.80 -9.51 -12.55
C VAL A 173 -1.25 -10.86 -12.01
N ASP A 174 -1.92 -10.85 -10.86
CA ASP A 174 -2.53 -11.96 -10.13
C ASP A 174 -1.60 -13.15 -9.78
N ARG A 175 -0.31 -12.99 -9.97
CA ARG A 175 0.73 -13.96 -9.61
C ARG A 175 2.00 -13.27 -9.16
N ASN A 176 2.87 -13.97 -8.42
CA ASN A 176 4.19 -13.47 -8.08
C ASN A 176 5.14 -13.46 -9.30
N VAL A 177 6.07 -12.51 -9.28
CA VAL A 177 7.19 -12.50 -10.22
C VAL A 177 8.18 -13.60 -9.84
N ARG A 178 8.36 -14.59 -10.69
CA ARG A 178 9.24 -15.74 -10.42
C ARG A 178 10.67 -15.28 -10.16
N GLY A 179 11.24 -15.72 -9.03
CA GLY A 179 12.61 -15.39 -8.64
C GLY A 179 12.78 -13.99 -8.07
N ALA A 180 11.74 -13.16 -8.01
CA ALA A 180 11.82 -11.85 -7.38
C ALA A 180 11.76 -11.99 -5.85
N LEU A 181 12.88 -11.75 -5.21
CA LEU A 181 13.02 -11.91 -3.75
C LEU A 181 13.02 -10.56 -3.01
N ARG A 182 13.27 -9.47 -3.71
CA ARG A 182 13.37 -8.12 -3.13
C ARG A 182 12.95 -7.04 -4.12
N VAL A 183 12.61 -5.88 -3.58
CA VAL A 183 12.41 -4.63 -4.32
C VAL A 183 12.72 -3.46 -3.40
N SER A 184 13.20 -2.33 -3.93
CA SER A 184 13.38 -1.11 -3.14
C SER A 184 12.01 -0.50 -2.81
N ARG A 185 11.92 0.21 -1.66
CA ARG A 185 10.72 1.00 -1.34
C ARG A 185 10.48 2.10 -2.36
N ALA A 186 11.54 2.59 -2.98
CA ALA A 186 11.46 3.60 -4.02
C ALA A 186 10.83 3.04 -5.31
N ASP A 187 11.23 1.84 -5.77
CA ASP A 187 10.59 1.20 -6.93
C ASP A 187 9.18 0.67 -6.61
N LEU A 188 8.91 0.29 -5.35
CA LEU A 188 7.55 0.01 -4.94
C LEU A 188 6.66 1.27 -5.03
N ALA A 189 7.16 2.42 -4.62
CA ALA A 189 6.43 3.68 -4.73
C ALA A 189 6.15 4.04 -6.20
N ASP A 190 7.14 3.91 -7.09
CA ASP A 190 6.97 4.08 -8.53
C ASP A 190 5.87 3.16 -9.09
N CYS A 191 5.89 1.88 -8.74
CA CYS A 191 4.86 0.94 -9.17
C CYS A 191 3.45 1.33 -8.67
N VAL A 192 3.33 1.76 -7.41
CA VAL A 192 2.06 2.22 -6.84
C VAL A 192 1.54 3.45 -7.57
N LEU A 193 2.40 4.42 -7.87
CA LEU A 193 2.04 5.64 -8.59
C LEU A 193 1.65 5.33 -10.04
N ARG A 194 2.37 4.45 -10.73
CA ARG A 194 1.96 3.98 -12.06
C ARG A 194 0.57 3.32 -12.03
N CYS A 195 0.28 2.49 -11.04
CA CYS A 195 -1.04 1.89 -10.88
C CYS A 195 -2.17 2.92 -10.67
N LEU A 196 -1.88 4.14 -10.22
CA LEU A 196 -2.88 5.20 -10.12
C LEU A 196 -3.23 5.82 -11.48
N VAL A 197 -2.23 5.97 -12.34
CA VAL A 197 -2.35 6.64 -13.65
C VAL A 197 -2.86 5.67 -14.72
N ASP A 198 -2.32 4.47 -14.72
CA ASP A 198 -2.72 3.42 -15.65
C ASP A 198 -4.12 2.94 -15.28
N GLN A 199 -5.04 2.96 -16.24
CA GLN A 199 -6.39 2.43 -16.04
C GLN A 199 -6.41 0.91 -15.89
N GLU A 200 -5.29 0.24 -16.10
CA GLU A 200 -5.05 -1.17 -15.83
C GLU A 200 -3.77 -1.33 -14.98
N PRO A 201 -3.76 -2.21 -14.00
CA PRO A 201 -4.82 -3.16 -13.66
C PRO A 201 -5.81 -2.62 -12.61
N ILE A 202 -7.09 -2.56 -12.96
CA ILE A 202 -8.20 -2.38 -12.02
C ILE A 202 -8.73 -3.77 -11.63
N ASP A 203 -9.20 -3.91 -10.38
CA ASP A 203 -9.71 -5.15 -9.80
C ASP A 203 -8.71 -6.32 -9.84
N ALA A 204 -7.42 -6.01 -9.72
CA ALA A 204 -6.34 -6.96 -9.83
C ALA A 204 -5.26 -6.79 -8.75
N ALA A 205 -4.44 -7.83 -8.57
CA ALA A 205 -3.27 -7.77 -7.71
C ALA A 205 -1.99 -7.74 -8.57
N VAL A 206 -1.13 -6.76 -8.32
CA VAL A 206 0.17 -6.58 -9.00
C VAL A 206 1.30 -6.99 -8.08
N SER A 207 2.10 -7.94 -8.49
CA SER A 207 3.39 -8.24 -7.85
C SER A 207 4.54 -7.63 -8.65
N LEU A 208 5.61 -7.25 -7.96
CA LEU A 208 6.80 -6.66 -8.58
C LEU A 208 8.07 -7.15 -7.89
N GLY A 209 9.21 -6.97 -8.55
CA GLY A 209 10.54 -7.23 -7.94
C GLY A 209 11.62 -7.52 -8.96
N TYR A 210 12.84 -7.62 -8.45
CA TYR A 210 14.06 -7.88 -9.24
C TYR A 210 14.31 -9.37 -9.46
#